data_79c8e70a709e495f2857aea2bb2e85f3
#
_entry.id   79c8e70a709e495f2857aea2bb2e85f3
#
_cell.length_a   1.000
_cell.length_b   1.000
_cell.length_c   1.000
_cell.angle_alpha   90.00
_cell.angle_beta   90.00
_cell.angle_gamma   90.00
#
_symmetry.space_group_name_H-M   'P 1'
#
loop_
_entity.id
_entity.type
_entity.pdbx_description
1 polymer ?
#
loop_
_entity_poly.entity_id
_entity_poly.type
_entity_poly.pdbx_seq_one_letter_code
_entity_poly.pdbx_strand_id
1 'polypeptide(L)'
;GRNPPRATPHNIPPPRPHCMPVACFDKNIIFVHCNMCERDIVTTQHRNLMATIRLTKEFSFEAAHALEGYDGACREIHGHSYRLFVTVKGEPSTDEYDPKQGMVMDFGLLKRIVNEQIVSRLDHAFIIRRTEQGELLRGMLADHFSRIVPVDYQPTCENMLVDFAERLLEALPDEVQLYSLRLHETATSFAEWFADDNL
;
A
#
# COMPACT_ATOMS: atom_id res chain seq x y z
N GLY A 1 -80.50 14.33 44.58
CA GLY A 1 -79.88 13.93 43.40
C GLY A 1 -79.22 15.09 42.65
N ARG A 2 -77.92 15.18 42.60
CA ARG A 2 -77.24 16.18 41.76
C ARG A 2 -76.58 15.43 40.58
N ASN A 3 -76.96 15.79 39.35
CA ASN A 3 -76.34 15.27 38.14
C ASN A 3 -74.94 15.89 37.96
N PRO A 4 -73.95 15.11 37.50
CA PRO A 4 -72.60 15.65 37.14
C PRO A 4 -72.66 16.44 35.85
N PRO A 5 -71.80 17.41 35.66
CA PRO A 5 -71.77 18.28 34.48
C PRO A 5 -71.24 17.49 33.24
N ARG A 6 -71.86 17.82 32.09
CA ARG A 6 -71.44 17.30 30.74
C ARG A 6 -70.01 17.74 30.39
N ALA A 7 -69.20 16.78 29.97
CA ALA A 7 -67.90 17.02 29.41
C ALA A 7 -68.01 17.76 28.06
N THR A 8 -67.28 18.82 27.90
CA THR A 8 -67.09 19.57 26.63
C THR A 8 -66.28 18.75 25.62
N PRO A 9 -66.59 18.86 24.34
CA PRO A 9 -65.86 18.12 23.35
C PRO A 9 -64.38 18.60 23.26
N HIS A 10 -63.44 17.66 23.37
CA HIS A 10 -62.04 17.92 23.19
C HIS A 10 -61.79 18.39 21.76
N ASN A 11 -61.23 19.59 21.60
CA ASN A 11 -60.64 20.08 20.38
C ASN A 11 -59.48 19.16 19.98
N ILE A 12 -59.68 18.33 18.97
CA ILE A 12 -58.62 17.57 18.30
C ILE A 12 -57.92 18.57 17.38
N PRO A 13 -56.64 18.82 17.56
CA PRO A 13 -55.89 19.69 16.64
C PRO A 13 -55.85 19.04 15.25
N PRO A 14 -55.87 19.84 14.17
CA PRO A 14 -55.83 19.31 12.79
C PRO A 14 -54.50 18.57 12.55
N PRO A 15 -54.49 17.55 11.63
CA PRO A 15 -53.28 16.82 11.31
C PRO A 15 -52.24 17.78 10.72
N ARG A 16 -51.01 17.63 11.20
CA ARG A 16 -49.87 18.44 10.72
C ARG A 16 -49.61 18.17 9.24
N PRO A 17 -49.40 19.20 8.43
CA PRO A 17 -49.04 18.98 7.03
C PRO A 17 -47.75 18.21 6.91
N HIS A 18 -47.71 17.21 6.02
CA HIS A 18 -46.53 16.46 5.66
C HIS A 18 -45.54 17.41 4.95
N CYS A 19 -44.36 17.60 5.54
CA CYS A 19 -43.26 18.32 4.91
C CYS A 19 -42.74 17.50 3.75
N MET A 20 -42.84 17.99 2.52
CA MET A 20 -42.08 17.46 1.40
C MET A 20 -40.74 18.20 1.37
N PRO A 21 -39.62 17.48 1.31
CA PRO A 21 -38.31 18.12 1.17
C PRO A 21 -38.19 18.72 -0.25
N VAL A 22 -37.88 20.01 -0.33
CA VAL A 22 -37.46 20.65 -1.57
C VAL A 22 -35.93 20.57 -1.63
N ALA A 23 -35.44 19.71 -2.50
CA ALA A 23 -34.00 19.61 -2.77
C ALA A 23 -33.59 20.68 -3.78
N CYS A 24 -32.72 21.58 -3.38
CA CYS A 24 -32.02 22.48 -4.29
C CYS A 24 -30.60 21.98 -4.46
N PHE A 25 -30.25 21.60 -5.71
CA PHE A 25 -28.91 21.09 -6.03
C PHE A 25 -28.02 22.27 -6.42
N ASP A 26 -27.08 22.62 -5.57
CA ASP A 26 -25.85 23.29 -5.98
C ASP A 26 -24.65 22.34 -5.70
N LYS A 27 -23.64 22.40 -6.55
CA LYS A 27 -22.69 21.32 -6.82
C LYS A 27 -21.94 20.69 -5.62
N ASN A 28 -22.15 21.14 -4.40
CA ASN A 28 -21.46 20.59 -3.21
C ASN A 28 -22.19 20.73 -1.87
N ILE A 29 -23.46 21.20 -1.82
CA ILE A 29 -24.17 21.37 -0.57
C ILE A 29 -25.66 21.04 -0.80
N ILE A 30 -26.18 20.04 -0.06
CA ILE A 30 -27.61 19.78 -0.01
C ILE A 30 -28.19 20.56 1.18
N PHE A 31 -28.92 21.61 0.90
CA PHE A 31 -29.74 22.28 1.93
C PHE A 31 -31.12 21.64 1.94
N VAL A 32 -31.48 20.99 3.05
CA VAL A 32 -32.85 20.59 3.31
C VAL A 32 -33.48 21.68 4.18
N HIS A 33 -34.28 22.56 3.58
CA HIS A 33 -34.98 23.60 4.32
C HIS A 33 -36.29 23.04 4.86
N CYS A 34 -36.42 22.95 6.17
CA CYS A 34 -37.68 22.60 6.83
C CYS A 34 -38.29 23.88 7.44
N ASN A 35 -39.34 24.38 6.83
CA ASN A 35 -40.01 25.65 7.20
C ASN A 35 -40.66 25.65 8.61
N MET A 36 -40.49 24.63 9.46
CA MET A 36 -41.08 24.56 10.76
C MET A 36 -40.11 24.32 11.92
N CYS A 37 -38.83 24.30 11.65
CA CYS A 37 -37.83 24.20 12.71
C CYS A 37 -36.61 25.02 12.28
N GLU A 38 -36.34 26.11 13.00
CA GLU A 38 -35.17 26.97 12.77
C GLU A 38 -33.82 26.23 13.07
N ARG A 39 -33.68 25.01 12.59
CA ARG A 39 -32.43 24.25 12.67
C ARG A 39 -32.04 23.84 11.27
N ASP A 40 -31.10 24.55 10.72
CA ASP A 40 -30.39 24.14 9.53
C ASP A 40 -29.63 22.83 9.84
N ILE A 41 -30.13 21.71 9.31
CA ILE A 41 -29.37 20.46 9.33
C ILE A 41 -28.32 20.58 8.22
N VAL A 42 -27.15 21.08 8.58
CA VAL A 42 -25.97 20.98 7.73
C VAL A 42 -25.55 19.52 7.72
N THR A 43 -26.03 18.76 6.75
CA THR A 43 -25.42 17.47 6.42
C THR A 43 -24.06 17.77 5.80
N THR A 44 -23.03 17.66 6.60
CA THR A 44 -21.66 17.66 6.11
C THR A 44 -21.52 16.40 5.24
N GLN A 45 -21.69 16.53 3.93
CA GLN A 45 -21.15 15.51 3.05
C GLN A 45 -19.67 15.44 3.37
N HIS A 46 -19.20 14.26 3.78
CA HIS A 46 -17.78 13.98 3.79
C HIS A 46 -17.27 14.33 2.40
N ARG A 47 -16.52 15.43 2.29
CA ARG A 47 -15.72 15.66 1.10
C ARG A 47 -14.96 14.37 0.89
N ASN A 48 -15.25 13.68 -0.20
CA ASN A 48 -14.30 12.73 -0.78
C ASN A 48 -13.07 13.58 -1.16
N LEU A 49 -12.24 13.87 -0.18
CA LEU A 49 -10.90 14.36 -0.42
C LEU A 49 -10.23 13.21 -1.13
N MET A 50 -9.97 13.38 -2.42
CA MET A 50 -9.12 12.51 -3.21
C MET A 50 -7.74 12.53 -2.54
N ALA A 51 -7.58 11.71 -1.50
CA ALA A 51 -6.36 11.67 -0.71
C ALA A 51 -5.46 10.58 -1.25
N THR A 52 -4.27 10.95 -1.68
CA THR A 52 -3.21 9.99 -1.98
C THR A 52 -2.69 9.38 -0.69
N ILE A 53 -2.81 8.09 -0.55
CA ILE A 53 -2.36 7.32 0.61
C ILE A 53 -1.16 6.48 0.24
N ARG A 54 -0.21 6.35 1.15
CA ARG A 54 0.93 5.45 1.04
C ARG A 54 0.70 4.21 1.88
N LEU A 55 0.87 3.04 1.26
CA LEU A 55 0.84 1.74 1.93
C LEU A 55 2.25 1.18 1.97
N THR A 56 2.72 0.84 3.16
CA THR A 56 4.03 0.19 3.32
C THR A 56 3.84 -1.21 3.89
N LYS A 57 4.55 -2.17 3.29
CA LYS A 57 4.63 -3.53 3.80
C LYS A 57 6.08 -3.95 3.93
N GLU A 58 6.39 -4.61 5.05
CA GLU A 58 7.70 -5.19 5.33
C GLU A 58 7.76 -6.65 4.89
N PHE A 59 8.93 -7.02 4.35
CA PHE A 59 9.32 -8.38 3.97
C PHE A 59 10.70 -8.67 4.53
N SER A 60 11.01 -9.94 4.77
CA SER A 60 12.33 -10.39 5.17
C SER A 60 12.77 -11.58 4.35
N PHE A 61 14.06 -11.68 4.11
CA PHE A 61 14.70 -12.83 3.49
C PHE A 61 16.14 -12.93 3.94
N GLU A 62 16.66 -14.16 3.98
CA GLU A 62 18.05 -14.46 4.29
C GLU A 62 18.82 -14.67 2.99
N ALA A 63 19.92 -13.98 2.80
CA ALA A 63 20.73 -14.19 1.59
C ALA A 63 22.21 -13.96 1.88
N ALA A 64 23.05 -14.70 1.15
CA ALA A 64 24.48 -14.49 1.13
C ALA A 64 24.90 -13.77 -0.15
N HIS A 65 25.98 -13.01 -0.08
CA HIS A 65 26.61 -12.38 -1.23
C HIS A 65 28.13 -12.27 -1.05
N ALA A 66 28.82 -11.85 -2.10
CA ALA A 66 30.21 -11.45 -2.09
C ALA A 66 30.45 -10.33 -3.09
N LEU A 67 31.22 -9.32 -2.71
CA LEU A 67 31.54 -8.19 -3.59
C LEU A 67 32.85 -8.44 -4.31
N GLU A 68 32.77 -8.87 -5.56
CA GLU A 68 33.94 -9.17 -6.39
C GLU A 68 34.82 -7.93 -6.57
N GLY A 69 36.12 -8.08 -6.29
CA GLY A 69 37.12 -7.00 -6.45
C GLY A 69 37.05 -5.90 -5.38
N TYR A 70 36.19 -6.04 -4.37
CA TYR A 70 36.12 -5.09 -3.26
C TYR A 70 37.36 -5.18 -2.38
N ASP A 71 37.83 -4.07 -1.82
CA ASP A 71 39.05 -3.97 -1.00
C ASP A 71 38.80 -4.14 0.51
N GLY A 72 37.55 -4.35 0.92
CA GLY A 72 37.14 -4.57 2.31
C GLY A 72 36.64 -5.99 2.60
N ALA A 73 36.14 -6.20 3.81
CA ALA A 73 35.70 -7.51 4.30
C ALA A 73 34.56 -8.11 3.49
N CYS A 74 33.70 -7.28 2.88
CA CYS A 74 32.54 -7.75 2.10
C CYS A 74 32.93 -8.43 0.77
N ARG A 75 34.23 -8.52 0.43
CA ARG A 75 34.71 -9.38 -0.66
C ARG A 75 34.54 -10.87 -0.36
N GLU A 76 34.53 -11.22 0.92
CA GLU A 76 34.34 -12.60 1.35
C GLU A 76 32.84 -12.97 1.30
N ILE A 77 32.54 -14.26 1.13
CA ILE A 77 31.16 -14.73 1.17
C ILE A 77 30.61 -14.53 2.59
N HIS A 78 29.56 -13.76 2.71
CA HIS A 78 28.84 -13.54 3.98
C HIS A 78 27.36 -13.35 3.72
N GLY A 79 26.55 -13.31 4.77
CA GLY A 79 25.09 -13.22 4.65
C GLY A 79 24.46 -12.23 5.61
N HIS A 80 23.25 -11.82 5.26
CA HIS A 80 22.45 -10.88 6.03
C HIS A 80 21.00 -11.34 6.13
N SER A 81 20.36 -10.94 7.24
CA SER A 81 18.91 -10.97 7.40
C SER A 81 18.33 -9.68 6.82
N TYR A 82 18.07 -9.68 5.54
CA TYR A 82 17.54 -8.51 4.85
C TYR A 82 16.11 -8.18 5.28
N ARG A 83 15.82 -6.88 5.42
CA ARG A 83 14.45 -6.39 5.65
C ARG A 83 14.13 -5.37 4.57
N LEU A 84 13.16 -5.72 3.73
CA LEU A 84 12.70 -4.89 2.61
C LEU A 84 11.36 -4.24 2.96
N PHE A 85 11.29 -2.92 2.90
CA PHE A 85 10.06 -2.15 3.00
C PHE A 85 9.67 -1.68 1.60
N VAL A 86 8.48 -2.06 1.17
CA VAL A 86 7.91 -1.65 -0.11
C VAL A 86 6.75 -0.70 0.15
N THR A 87 6.85 0.52 -0.37
CA THR A 87 5.80 1.53 -0.25
C THR A 87 5.21 1.82 -1.64
N VAL A 88 3.90 1.63 -1.75
CA VAL A 88 3.11 2.04 -2.91
C VAL A 88 2.23 3.22 -2.53
N LYS A 89 1.86 4.06 -3.51
CA LYS A 89 0.92 5.18 -3.33
C LYS A 89 -0.24 5.07 -4.33
N GLY A 90 -1.41 5.56 -3.93
CA GLY A 90 -2.60 5.62 -4.77
C GLY A 90 -3.76 6.24 -4.02
N GLU A 91 -4.92 6.27 -4.66
CA GLU A 91 -6.16 6.78 -4.08
C GLU A 91 -7.03 5.59 -3.64
N PRO A 92 -7.68 5.67 -2.46
CA PRO A 92 -8.63 4.65 -2.04
C PRO A 92 -9.80 4.55 -3.02
N SER A 93 -10.20 3.32 -3.40
CA SER A 93 -11.37 3.09 -4.25
C SER A 93 -12.62 3.73 -3.65
N THR A 94 -13.34 4.51 -4.46
CA THR A 94 -14.62 5.12 -4.09
C THR A 94 -15.83 4.38 -4.67
N ASP A 95 -15.60 3.31 -5.44
CA ASP A 95 -16.67 2.50 -6.03
C ASP A 95 -17.41 1.72 -4.93
N GLU A 96 -18.70 2.03 -4.77
CA GLU A 96 -19.58 1.40 -3.77
C GLU A 96 -19.82 -0.10 -4.04
N TYR A 97 -19.59 -0.55 -5.26
CA TYR A 97 -19.75 -1.94 -5.66
C TYR A 97 -18.44 -2.74 -5.63
N ASP A 98 -17.31 -2.07 -5.43
CA ASP A 98 -16.03 -2.73 -5.29
C ASP A 98 -15.92 -3.37 -3.89
N PRO A 99 -15.71 -4.70 -3.77
CA PRO A 99 -15.46 -5.34 -2.48
C PRO A 99 -14.22 -4.80 -1.76
N LYS A 100 -13.39 -4.03 -2.45
CA LYS A 100 -12.20 -3.35 -1.91
C LYS A 100 -12.40 -1.85 -1.72
N GLN A 101 -13.65 -1.39 -1.67
CA GLN A 101 -13.96 0.01 -1.42
C GLN A 101 -13.18 0.54 -0.20
N GLY A 102 -12.59 1.73 -0.35
CA GLY A 102 -11.75 2.35 0.67
C GLY A 102 -10.31 1.83 0.73
N MET A 103 -9.91 0.89 -0.11
CA MET A 103 -8.53 0.42 -0.22
C MET A 103 -7.82 1.08 -1.38
N VAL A 104 -6.54 1.41 -1.20
CA VAL A 104 -5.61 1.73 -2.30
C VAL A 104 -5.22 0.45 -3.02
N MET A 105 -4.89 -0.59 -2.24
CA MET A 105 -4.49 -1.90 -2.72
C MET A 105 -4.68 -2.93 -1.61
N ASP A 106 -5.04 -4.16 -1.96
CA ASP A 106 -5.05 -5.27 -1.02
C ASP A 106 -3.62 -5.67 -0.63
N PHE A 107 -3.32 -5.72 0.68
CA PHE A 107 -2.01 -6.13 1.19
C PHE A 107 -1.63 -7.56 0.82
N GLY A 108 -2.59 -8.44 0.57
CA GLY A 108 -2.36 -9.80 0.09
C GLY A 108 -1.87 -9.80 -1.36
N LEU A 109 -2.39 -8.91 -2.20
CA LEU A 109 -1.91 -8.71 -3.58
C LEU A 109 -0.48 -8.17 -3.59
N LEU A 110 -0.20 -7.12 -2.81
CA LEU A 110 1.17 -6.58 -2.67
C LEU A 110 2.14 -7.66 -2.17
N LYS A 111 1.72 -8.44 -1.16
CA LYS A 111 2.53 -9.56 -0.64
C LYS A 111 2.85 -10.58 -1.72
N ARG A 112 1.88 -10.96 -2.54
CA ARG A 112 2.07 -11.93 -3.61
C ARG A 112 3.07 -11.42 -4.65
N ILE A 113 2.88 -10.19 -5.13
CA ILE A 113 3.78 -9.58 -6.13
C ILE A 113 5.22 -9.52 -5.61
N VAL A 114 5.44 -8.98 -4.42
CA VAL A 114 6.81 -8.86 -3.88
C VAL A 114 7.44 -10.22 -3.61
N ASN A 115 6.68 -11.19 -3.12
CA ASN A 115 7.18 -12.55 -2.95
C ASN A 115 7.58 -13.19 -4.29
N GLU A 116 6.77 -13.05 -5.33
CA GLU A 116 7.06 -13.63 -6.64
C GLU A 116 8.27 -12.96 -7.31
N GLN A 117 8.35 -11.64 -7.23
CA GLN A 117 9.39 -10.88 -7.92
C GLN A 117 10.74 -10.89 -7.19
N ILE A 118 10.73 -10.93 -5.85
CA ILE A 118 11.92 -10.70 -5.04
C ILE A 118 12.18 -11.85 -4.06
N VAL A 119 11.31 -12.00 -3.04
CA VAL A 119 11.61 -12.84 -1.87
C VAL A 119 11.85 -14.30 -2.26
N SER A 120 10.94 -14.91 -3.05
CA SER A 120 11.06 -16.33 -3.44
C SER A 120 12.31 -16.63 -4.26
N ARG A 121 12.89 -15.64 -4.90
CA ARG A 121 14.13 -15.78 -5.69
C ARG A 121 15.37 -15.71 -4.81
N LEU A 122 15.37 -14.83 -3.82
CA LEU A 122 16.57 -14.47 -3.05
C LEU A 122 16.64 -15.12 -1.69
N ASP A 123 15.50 -15.53 -1.13
CA ASP A 123 15.49 -16.14 0.19
C ASP A 123 16.31 -17.44 0.20
N HIS A 124 17.27 -17.53 1.14
CA HIS A 124 18.28 -18.59 1.26
C HIS A 124 19.16 -18.76 -0.01
N ALA A 125 19.36 -17.69 -0.78
CA ALA A 125 20.21 -17.72 -1.96
C ALA A 125 21.62 -17.21 -1.69
N PHE A 126 22.57 -17.70 -2.48
CA PHE A 126 23.86 -17.03 -2.69
C PHE A 126 23.76 -16.17 -3.96
N ILE A 127 23.79 -14.85 -3.77
CA ILE A 127 23.71 -13.87 -4.86
C ILE A 127 25.13 -13.61 -5.37
N ILE A 128 25.38 -13.84 -6.64
CA ILE A 128 26.71 -13.72 -7.24
C ILE A 128 26.66 -12.90 -8.52
N ARG A 129 27.65 -12.05 -8.73
CA ARG A 129 27.76 -11.29 -9.98
C ARG A 129 28.08 -12.21 -11.16
N ARG A 130 27.44 -12.01 -12.29
CA ARG A 130 27.70 -12.73 -13.55
C ARG A 130 28.93 -12.18 -14.25
N THR A 131 30.10 -12.62 -13.81
CA THR A 131 31.42 -12.38 -14.38
C THR A 131 32.05 -13.71 -14.73
N GLU A 132 33.21 -13.72 -15.39
CA GLU A 132 33.98 -14.96 -15.64
C GLU A 132 34.31 -15.67 -14.31
N GLN A 133 34.76 -14.94 -13.29
CA GLN A 133 35.05 -15.47 -11.97
C GLN A 133 33.78 -15.96 -11.26
N GLY A 134 32.68 -15.19 -11.35
CA GLY A 134 31.38 -15.56 -10.77
C GLY A 134 30.81 -16.82 -11.39
N GLU A 135 30.89 -16.97 -12.70
CA GLU A 135 30.43 -18.18 -13.38
C GLU A 135 31.30 -19.41 -13.07
N LEU A 136 32.62 -19.22 -12.94
CA LEU A 136 33.51 -20.28 -12.48
C LEU A 136 33.14 -20.75 -11.06
N LEU A 137 32.96 -19.82 -10.13
CA LEU A 137 32.56 -20.14 -8.75
C LEU A 137 31.17 -20.79 -8.70
N ARG A 138 30.22 -20.28 -9.48
CA ARG A 138 28.89 -20.89 -9.61
C ARG A 138 28.99 -22.35 -10.08
N GLY A 139 29.80 -22.62 -11.09
CA GLY A 139 30.03 -23.97 -11.60
C GLY A 139 30.61 -24.91 -10.53
N MET A 140 31.56 -24.45 -9.74
CA MET A 140 32.16 -25.23 -8.66
C MET A 140 31.17 -25.55 -7.52
N LEU A 141 30.22 -24.69 -7.25
CA LEU A 141 29.26 -24.81 -6.16
C LEU A 141 27.96 -25.52 -6.59
N ALA A 142 27.64 -25.58 -7.87
CA ALA A 142 26.34 -26.06 -8.39
C ALA A 142 26.01 -27.50 -8.03
N ASP A 143 27.00 -28.37 -7.86
CA ASP A 143 26.82 -29.77 -7.45
C ASP A 143 26.44 -29.90 -5.96
N HIS A 144 26.64 -28.85 -5.17
CA HIS A 144 26.44 -28.86 -3.72
C HIS A 144 25.28 -27.96 -3.27
N PHE A 145 25.01 -26.87 -4.02
CA PHE A 145 24.05 -25.84 -3.65
C PHE A 145 23.13 -25.49 -4.83
N SER A 146 21.83 -25.56 -4.61
CA SER A 146 20.82 -25.34 -5.64
C SER A 146 20.36 -23.86 -5.76
N ARG A 147 20.63 -23.05 -4.73
CA ARG A 147 20.13 -21.65 -4.68
C ARG A 147 21.26 -20.64 -4.89
N ILE A 148 21.87 -20.70 -6.07
CA ILE A 148 22.87 -19.71 -6.51
C ILE A 148 22.21 -18.83 -7.55
N VAL A 149 22.07 -17.54 -7.27
CA VAL A 149 21.38 -16.56 -8.13
C VAL A 149 22.39 -15.63 -8.77
N PRO A 150 22.69 -15.81 -10.06
CA PRO A 150 23.54 -14.88 -10.78
C PRO A 150 22.78 -13.59 -11.12
N VAL A 151 23.43 -12.44 -10.90
CA VAL A 151 22.93 -11.10 -11.24
C VAL A 151 23.93 -10.36 -12.11
N ASP A 152 23.46 -9.40 -12.93
CA ASP A 152 24.32 -8.68 -13.88
C ASP A 152 24.97 -7.42 -13.25
N TYR A 153 24.85 -7.27 -11.94
CA TYR A 153 25.39 -6.15 -11.16
C TYR A 153 26.17 -6.66 -9.95
N GLN A 154 26.99 -5.78 -9.36
CA GLN A 154 27.59 -6.06 -8.05
C GLN A 154 26.48 -6.12 -7.01
N PRO A 155 26.32 -7.22 -6.25
CA PRO A 155 25.19 -7.40 -5.34
C PRO A 155 25.33 -6.59 -4.04
N THR A 156 25.44 -5.28 -4.16
CA THR A 156 25.34 -4.32 -3.06
C THR A 156 23.88 -4.03 -2.75
N CYS A 157 23.60 -3.53 -1.56
CA CYS A 157 22.27 -3.12 -1.13
C CYS A 157 21.62 -2.13 -2.10
N GLU A 158 22.42 -1.18 -2.62
CA GLU A 158 22.00 -0.14 -3.56
C GLU A 158 21.58 -0.73 -4.92
N ASN A 159 22.42 -1.57 -5.51
CA ASN A 159 22.12 -2.19 -6.81
C ASN A 159 20.96 -3.19 -6.73
N MET A 160 20.81 -3.89 -5.59
CA MET A 160 19.65 -4.73 -5.35
C MET A 160 18.37 -3.91 -5.33
N LEU A 161 18.38 -2.70 -4.74
CA LEU A 161 17.21 -1.81 -4.74
C LEU A 161 16.82 -1.35 -6.14
N VAL A 162 17.80 -1.07 -7.01
CA VAL A 162 17.54 -0.71 -8.42
C VAL A 162 16.84 -1.88 -9.14
N ASP A 163 17.39 -3.10 -9.04
CA ASP A 163 16.79 -4.31 -9.62
C ASP A 163 15.37 -4.57 -9.07
N PHE A 164 15.17 -4.38 -7.75
CA PHE A 164 13.86 -4.55 -7.13
C PHE A 164 12.85 -3.51 -7.62
N ALA A 165 13.27 -2.26 -7.80
CA ALA A 165 12.42 -1.20 -8.32
C ALA A 165 11.98 -1.51 -9.76
N GLU A 166 12.90 -1.89 -10.65
CA GLU A 166 12.60 -2.27 -12.03
C GLU A 166 11.55 -3.40 -12.08
N ARG A 167 11.75 -4.47 -11.31
CA ARG A 167 10.82 -5.61 -11.25
C ARG A 167 9.44 -5.23 -10.73
N LEU A 168 9.37 -4.38 -9.71
CA LEU A 168 8.10 -3.97 -9.13
C LEU A 168 7.36 -2.96 -10.00
N LEU A 169 8.08 -2.08 -10.72
CA LEU A 169 7.48 -1.16 -11.70
C LEU A 169 6.78 -1.93 -12.84
N GLU A 170 7.33 -3.08 -13.26
CA GLU A 170 6.72 -3.93 -14.28
C GLU A 170 5.55 -4.78 -13.75
N ALA A 171 5.55 -5.12 -12.45
CA ALA A 171 4.62 -6.09 -11.89
C ALA A 171 3.44 -5.47 -11.12
N LEU A 172 3.55 -4.21 -10.71
CA LEU A 172 2.47 -3.53 -10.00
C LEU A 172 1.34 -3.17 -10.98
N PRO A 173 0.07 -3.22 -10.53
CA PRO A 173 -1.05 -2.78 -11.35
C PRO A 173 -1.07 -1.26 -11.53
N ASP A 174 -1.68 -0.80 -12.62
CA ASP A 174 -1.70 0.62 -13.04
C ASP A 174 -2.38 1.56 -12.03
N GLU A 175 -3.24 1.04 -11.17
CA GLU A 175 -3.98 1.80 -10.15
C GLU A 175 -3.10 2.29 -8.99
N VAL A 176 -1.90 1.73 -8.84
CA VAL A 176 -0.96 2.12 -7.79
C VAL A 176 0.43 2.41 -8.37
N GLN A 177 1.14 3.29 -7.70
CA GLN A 177 2.49 3.66 -8.09
C GLN A 177 3.48 3.18 -7.04
N LEU A 178 4.61 2.62 -7.47
CA LEU A 178 5.75 2.40 -6.57
C LEU A 178 6.22 3.78 -6.08
N TYR A 179 6.26 3.96 -4.77
CA TYR A 179 6.69 5.22 -4.16
C TYR A 179 8.11 5.15 -3.65
N SER A 180 8.43 4.14 -2.84
CA SER A 180 9.78 3.95 -2.32
C SER A 180 10.06 2.51 -1.93
N LEU A 181 11.34 2.17 -1.93
CA LEU A 181 11.89 0.95 -1.38
C LEU A 181 12.93 1.32 -0.32
N ARG A 182 13.00 0.54 0.75
CA ARG A 182 14.10 0.59 1.72
C ARG A 182 14.55 -0.83 2.00
N LEU A 183 15.85 -1.07 1.85
CA LEU A 183 16.47 -2.37 2.13
C LEU A 183 17.48 -2.22 3.25
N HIS A 184 17.19 -2.86 4.38
CA HIS A 184 18.15 -3.01 5.46
C HIS A 184 19.02 -4.23 5.21
N GLU A 185 20.31 -4.02 5.18
CA GLU A 185 21.33 -5.08 5.16
C GLU A 185 21.72 -5.49 6.57
N THR A 186 21.76 -4.50 7.49
CA THR A 186 21.98 -4.72 8.93
C THR A 186 20.94 -3.96 9.75
N ALA A 187 20.93 -4.12 11.05
CA ALA A 187 20.02 -3.37 11.93
C ALA A 187 20.22 -1.84 11.87
N THR A 188 21.41 -1.39 11.46
CA THR A 188 21.81 0.03 11.49
C THR A 188 22.13 0.61 10.11
N SER A 189 22.21 -0.23 9.07
CA SER A 189 22.58 0.19 7.71
C SER A 189 21.51 -0.21 6.71
N PHE A 190 21.08 0.74 5.90
CA PHE A 190 20.09 0.54 4.86
C PHE A 190 20.35 1.48 3.69
N ALA A 191 19.85 1.12 2.53
CA ALA A 191 19.72 1.99 1.37
C ALA A 191 18.25 2.27 1.07
N GLU A 192 17.95 3.38 0.39
CA GLU A 192 16.61 3.77 -0.02
C GLU A 192 16.59 4.16 -1.50
N TRP A 193 15.50 3.82 -2.15
CA TRP A 193 15.15 4.24 -3.48
C TRP A 193 13.80 4.94 -3.46
N PHE A 194 13.70 6.11 -4.09
CA PHE A 194 12.45 6.87 -4.22
C PHE A 194 12.13 7.10 -5.69
N ALA A 195 10.84 6.95 -6.05
CA ALA A 195 10.39 7.18 -7.42
C ALA A 195 10.65 8.64 -7.87
N ASP A 196 10.42 9.60 -6.98
CA ASP A 196 10.59 11.04 -7.27
C ASP A 196 12.06 11.41 -7.61
N ASP A 197 13.04 10.57 -7.24
CA ASP A 197 14.46 10.77 -7.53
C ASP A 197 14.91 10.05 -8.83
N ASN A 198 14.09 9.11 -9.36
CA ASN A 198 14.53 8.17 -10.39
C ASN A 198 13.60 8.06 -11.62
N LEU A 199 12.41 8.65 -11.57
CA LEU A 199 11.38 8.60 -12.65
C LEU A 199 10.90 10.04 -13.08
#